data_5c8ca4291024327d856f364bf4104d65
#
_entry.id   5c8ca4291024327d856f364bf4104d65
#
_cell.length_a   1.000
_cell.length_b   1.000
_cell.length_c   1.000
_cell.angle_alpha   90.00
_cell.angle_beta   90.00
_cell.angle_gamma   90.00
#
_symmetry.space_group_name_H-M   'P 1'
#
loop_
_entity.id
_entity.type
_entity.pdbx_description
1 polymer ?
#
loop_
_entity_poly.entity_id
_entity_poly.type
_entity_poly.pdbx_seq_one_letter_code
_entity_poly.pdbx_strand_id
1 'polypeptide(L)'
;MTKKIYQMTMEEIDQFITNLLPVKKFEKDKFGEVFTHPKLINKILDLFPTNIWHNPYKKWLDPTVGSGFFMIFVYLRLMKGLEKWQSNEKKRSKHIIQNMLFMVELNKDNCNIIHTIFGTKVNLICNDFLEDFKFNNNLFDCIVGNPPFQDDYGLTKKGKRIIGGKSKLYERIFLKSYDILNKNGYLAFIVPDNIFSGNGSESYRTIIKNLVPFVSLDPKNQSFFPSIQQSICYFLLKKNGIPGITSIDNGKNKFQIQLVDRPVNPIRDWNLHSE
;
A
#
# COMPACT_ATOMS: atom_id res chain seq x y z
N MET A 1 -24.59 13.54 -13.03
CA MET A 1 -24.11 12.18 -12.63
C MET A 1 -22.62 12.10 -12.94
N THR A 2 -21.78 11.85 -11.95
CA THR A 2 -20.33 11.73 -12.14
C THR A 2 -20.05 10.44 -12.92
N LYS A 3 -19.26 10.54 -14.00
CA LYS A 3 -18.82 9.36 -14.76
C LYS A 3 -18.05 8.41 -13.84
N LYS A 4 -18.28 7.12 -13.98
CA LYS A 4 -17.48 6.10 -13.29
C LYS A 4 -16.17 5.86 -14.02
N ILE A 5 -15.13 5.40 -13.32
CA ILE A 5 -13.76 5.25 -13.87
C ILE A 5 -13.74 4.47 -15.20
N TYR A 6 -14.60 3.48 -15.38
CA TYR A 6 -14.69 2.70 -16.62
C TYR A 6 -15.41 3.46 -17.77
N GLN A 7 -15.91 4.66 -17.52
CA GLN A 7 -16.55 5.55 -18.48
C GLN A 7 -15.68 6.76 -18.81
N MET A 8 -14.55 6.89 -18.13
CA MET A 8 -13.60 8.00 -18.29
C MET A 8 -12.50 7.64 -19.28
N THR A 9 -12.06 8.62 -20.06
CA THR A 9 -10.81 8.52 -20.80
C THR A 9 -9.62 8.68 -19.85
N MET A 10 -8.41 8.39 -20.31
CA MET A 10 -7.20 8.60 -19.50
C MET A 10 -7.04 10.07 -19.11
N GLU A 11 -7.32 11.00 -20.01
CA GLU A 11 -7.30 12.45 -19.75
C GLU A 11 -8.33 12.84 -18.67
N GLU A 12 -9.53 12.27 -18.74
CA GLU A 12 -10.58 12.51 -17.74
C GLU A 12 -10.19 11.94 -16.36
N ILE A 13 -9.50 10.80 -16.32
CA ILE A 13 -8.98 10.22 -15.07
C ILE A 13 -7.86 11.10 -14.49
N ASP A 14 -6.93 11.56 -15.30
CA ASP A 14 -5.87 12.48 -14.86
C ASP A 14 -6.45 13.80 -14.34
N GLN A 15 -7.44 14.34 -15.01
CA GLN A 15 -8.15 15.54 -14.58
C GLN A 15 -8.95 15.32 -13.28
N PHE A 16 -9.59 14.16 -13.16
CA PHE A 16 -10.29 13.75 -11.95
C PHE A 16 -9.34 13.63 -10.75
N ILE A 17 -8.19 12.97 -10.93
CA ILE A 17 -7.13 12.86 -9.93
C ILE A 17 -6.62 14.26 -9.54
N THR A 18 -6.33 15.10 -10.52
CA THR A 18 -5.85 16.47 -10.30
C THR A 18 -6.86 17.32 -9.50
N ASN A 19 -8.13 17.16 -9.78
CA ASN A 19 -9.20 17.91 -9.09
C ASN A 19 -9.44 17.39 -7.66
N LEU A 20 -9.18 16.12 -7.38
CA LEU A 20 -9.29 15.56 -6.02
C LEU A 20 -8.13 15.99 -5.10
N LEU A 21 -6.96 16.30 -5.65
CA LEU A 21 -5.78 16.68 -4.89
C LEU A 21 -5.97 17.91 -3.97
N PRO A 22 -6.58 19.02 -4.42
CA PRO A 22 -6.83 20.19 -3.55
C PRO A 22 -7.83 19.91 -2.43
N VAL A 23 -8.89 19.14 -2.72
CA VAL A 23 -9.93 18.75 -1.74
C VAL A 23 -9.31 17.91 -0.63
N LYS A 24 -8.45 16.96 -0.99
CA LYS A 24 -7.75 16.11 -0.03
C LYS A 24 -6.73 16.85 0.83
N LYS A 25 -6.16 17.95 0.34
CA LYS A 25 -5.30 18.81 1.17
C LYS A 25 -6.08 19.46 2.31
N PHE A 26 -7.32 19.87 2.06
CA PHE A 26 -8.22 20.42 3.08
C PHE A 26 -8.67 19.34 4.09
N GLU A 27 -9.01 18.13 3.63
CA GLU A 27 -9.41 17.02 4.48
C GLU A 27 -8.25 16.52 5.36
N LYS A 28 -7.00 16.57 4.85
CA LYS A 28 -5.80 16.27 5.62
C LYS A 28 -5.67 17.14 6.87
N ASP A 29 -5.90 18.44 6.71
CA ASP A 29 -5.81 19.40 7.83
C ASP A 29 -6.91 19.15 8.87
N LYS A 30 -8.01 18.51 8.48
CA LYS A 30 -9.18 18.24 9.32
C LYS A 30 -9.19 16.83 9.94
N PHE A 31 -8.68 15.80 9.23
CA PHE A 31 -8.81 14.38 9.60
C PHE A 31 -7.48 13.61 9.69
N GLY A 32 -6.34 14.28 9.46
CA GLY A 32 -5.02 13.63 9.50
C GLY A 32 -4.78 12.62 8.36
N GLU A 33 -5.64 12.54 7.35
CA GLU A 33 -5.47 11.63 6.23
C GLU A 33 -4.24 11.97 5.39
N VAL A 34 -3.39 10.98 5.17
CA VAL A 34 -2.15 11.15 4.40
C VAL A 34 -2.37 10.71 2.96
N PHE A 35 -2.48 11.71 2.08
CA PHE A 35 -2.57 11.47 0.64
C PHE A 35 -1.25 10.96 0.05
N THR A 36 -1.31 9.86 -0.72
CA THR A 36 -0.13 9.35 -1.42
C THR A 36 -0.02 9.93 -2.83
N HIS A 37 1.07 10.65 -3.08
CA HIS A 37 1.28 11.34 -4.37
C HIS A 37 1.40 10.35 -5.53
N PRO A 38 0.78 10.61 -6.71
CA PRO A 38 0.80 9.73 -7.89
C PRO A 38 2.19 9.28 -8.32
N LYS A 39 3.19 10.16 -8.28
CA LYS A 39 4.59 9.80 -8.60
C LYS A 39 5.13 8.71 -7.67
N LEU A 40 4.79 8.75 -6.38
CA LEU A 40 5.22 7.74 -5.43
C LEU A 40 4.49 6.42 -5.64
N ILE A 41 3.18 6.46 -5.89
CA ILE A 41 2.39 5.26 -6.24
C ILE A 41 3.01 4.56 -7.45
N ASN A 42 3.32 5.31 -8.51
CA ASN A 42 3.93 4.73 -9.70
C ASN A 42 5.30 4.11 -9.42
N LYS A 43 6.18 4.77 -8.65
CA LYS A 43 7.47 4.19 -8.24
C LYS A 43 7.29 2.84 -7.52
N ILE A 44 6.30 2.73 -6.66
CA ILE A 44 6.03 1.51 -5.91
C ILE A 44 5.45 0.40 -6.81
N LEU A 45 4.51 0.74 -7.66
CA LEU A 45 3.92 -0.22 -8.60
C LEU A 45 4.91 -0.70 -9.67
N ASP A 46 5.94 0.09 -9.99
CA ASP A 46 7.04 -0.29 -10.90
C ASP A 46 7.95 -1.38 -10.31
N LEU A 47 7.92 -1.60 -9.00
CA LEU A 47 8.67 -2.67 -8.34
C LEU A 47 8.10 -4.06 -8.62
N PHE A 48 6.81 -4.16 -8.96
CA PHE A 48 6.16 -5.43 -9.21
C PHE A 48 6.63 -6.04 -10.53
N PRO A 49 6.79 -7.38 -10.58
CA PRO A 49 7.15 -8.06 -11.82
C PRO A 49 6.14 -7.80 -12.94
N THR A 50 6.62 -7.58 -14.15
CA THR A 50 5.77 -7.20 -15.29
C THR A 50 4.67 -8.22 -15.57
N ASN A 51 4.95 -9.52 -15.40
CA ASN A 51 3.99 -10.59 -15.70
C ASN A 51 2.73 -10.57 -14.81
N ILE A 52 2.79 -9.91 -13.63
CA ILE A 52 1.65 -9.85 -12.72
C ILE A 52 0.50 -9.01 -13.29
N TRP A 53 0.83 -8.02 -14.11
CA TRP A 53 -0.13 -7.11 -14.74
C TRP A 53 -0.91 -7.77 -15.90
N HIS A 54 -0.40 -8.88 -16.42
CA HIS A 54 -0.99 -9.62 -17.54
C HIS A 54 -1.82 -10.84 -17.11
N ASN A 55 -1.93 -11.09 -15.80
CA ASN A 55 -2.66 -12.24 -15.29
C ASN A 55 -4.05 -11.82 -14.75
N PRO A 56 -5.15 -12.22 -15.40
CA PRO A 56 -6.51 -11.81 -15.04
C PRO A 56 -7.05 -12.43 -13.74
N TYR A 57 -6.31 -13.37 -13.15
CA TYR A 57 -6.74 -14.08 -11.93
C TYR A 57 -6.07 -13.56 -10.67
N LYS A 58 -5.18 -12.56 -10.78
CA LYS A 58 -4.48 -11.97 -9.65
C LYS A 58 -5.39 -11.03 -8.86
N LYS A 59 -5.49 -11.28 -7.54
CA LYS A 59 -6.27 -10.47 -6.62
C LYS A 59 -5.38 -9.45 -5.92
N TRP A 60 -5.80 -8.20 -5.98
CA TRP A 60 -5.13 -7.04 -5.40
C TRP A 60 -5.93 -6.52 -4.22
N LEU A 61 -5.27 -6.31 -3.07
CA LEU A 61 -5.88 -5.71 -1.89
C LEU A 61 -5.15 -4.42 -1.52
N ASP A 62 -5.93 -3.40 -1.18
CA ASP A 62 -5.47 -2.29 -0.36
C ASP A 62 -6.24 -2.34 0.98
N PRO A 63 -5.54 -2.62 2.11
CA PRO A 63 -6.20 -2.83 3.41
C PRO A 63 -6.61 -1.53 4.09
N THR A 64 -6.19 -0.36 3.58
CA THR A 64 -6.45 0.97 4.15
C THR A 64 -6.52 2.00 3.04
N VAL A 65 -7.46 1.76 2.13
CA VAL A 65 -7.43 2.34 0.78
C VAL A 65 -7.64 3.87 0.75
N GLY A 66 -8.11 4.48 1.82
CA GLY A 66 -8.45 5.90 1.84
C GLY A 66 -9.45 6.23 0.74
N SER A 67 -9.18 7.23 -0.05
CA SER A 67 -10.04 7.62 -1.19
C SER A 67 -9.82 6.82 -2.48
N GLY A 68 -9.04 5.73 -2.44
CA GLY A 68 -8.92 4.80 -3.56
C GLY A 68 -7.75 5.06 -4.51
N PHE A 69 -6.84 6.00 -4.21
CA PHE A 69 -5.80 6.41 -5.15
C PHE A 69 -4.87 5.28 -5.60
N PHE A 70 -4.36 4.47 -4.67
CA PHE A 70 -3.53 3.32 -5.05
C PHE A 70 -4.27 2.42 -6.03
N MET A 71 -5.54 2.13 -5.75
CA MET A 71 -6.34 1.21 -6.56
C MET A 71 -6.75 1.78 -7.92
N ILE A 72 -6.82 3.10 -8.08
CA ILE A 72 -6.95 3.73 -9.40
C ILE A 72 -5.74 3.39 -10.26
N PHE A 73 -4.52 3.56 -9.75
CA PHE A 73 -3.30 3.26 -10.52
C PHE A 73 -3.13 1.76 -10.80
N VAL A 74 -3.50 0.89 -9.85
CA VAL A 74 -3.56 -0.56 -10.09
C VAL A 74 -4.56 -0.88 -11.21
N TYR A 75 -5.76 -0.30 -11.16
CA TYR A 75 -6.77 -0.46 -12.20
C TYR A 75 -6.25 -0.05 -13.58
N LEU A 76 -5.60 1.10 -13.70
CA LEU A 76 -5.07 1.60 -14.97
C LEU A 76 -4.01 0.65 -15.57
N ARG A 77 -3.10 0.13 -14.73
CA ARG A 77 -2.09 -0.85 -15.14
C ARG A 77 -2.71 -2.17 -15.59
N LEU A 78 -3.73 -2.65 -14.87
CA LEU A 78 -4.47 -3.86 -15.24
C LEU A 78 -5.28 -3.66 -16.53
N MET A 79 -5.89 -2.49 -16.73
CA MET A 79 -6.58 -2.17 -17.98
C MET A 79 -5.65 -2.27 -19.19
N LYS A 80 -4.42 -1.77 -19.08
CA LYS A 80 -3.39 -1.89 -20.12
C LYS A 80 -2.87 -3.32 -20.23
N GLY A 81 -2.52 -3.94 -19.10
CA GLY A 81 -1.87 -5.26 -19.08
C GLY A 81 -2.77 -6.39 -19.58
N LEU A 82 -4.09 -6.28 -19.39
CA LEU A 82 -5.05 -7.30 -19.76
C LEU A 82 -5.71 -7.08 -21.13
N GLU A 83 -5.23 -6.14 -21.93
CA GLU A 83 -5.78 -5.85 -23.27
C GLU A 83 -5.80 -7.08 -24.18
N LYS A 84 -4.73 -7.87 -24.17
CA LYS A 84 -4.62 -9.11 -24.96
C LYS A 84 -5.55 -10.22 -24.47
N TRP A 85 -5.80 -10.26 -23.15
CA TRP A 85 -6.73 -11.25 -22.56
C TRP A 85 -8.19 -10.92 -22.86
N GLN A 86 -8.55 -9.63 -22.78
CA GLN A 86 -9.92 -9.16 -23.08
C GLN A 86 -9.85 -7.81 -23.79
N SER A 87 -10.04 -7.81 -25.11
CA SER A 87 -9.99 -6.61 -25.93
C SER A 87 -11.15 -5.63 -25.66
N ASN A 88 -12.33 -6.14 -25.29
CA ASN A 88 -13.46 -5.27 -24.96
C ASN A 88 -13.23 -4.56 -23.62
N GLU A 89 -13.03 -3.26 -23.66
CA GLU A 89 -12.71 -2.42 -22.49
C GLU A 89 -13.78 -2.51 -21.38
N LYS A 90 -15.06 -2.50 -21.73
CA LYS A 90 -16.14 -2.57 -20.74
C LYS A 90 -16.14 -3.92 -20.00
N LYS A 91 -15.94 -5.04 -20.72
CA LYS A 91 -15.83 -6.36 -20.11
C LYS A 91 -14.58 -6.48 -19.26
N ARG A 92 -13.44 -5.99 -19.76
CA ARG A 92 -12.15 -5.95 -19.04
C ARG A 92 -12.25 -5.14 -17.76
N SER A 93 -12.77 -3.92 -17.82
CA SER A 93 -13.01 -3.07 -16.66
C SER A 93 -13.91 -3.72 -15.62
N LYS A 94 -15.05 -4.29 -16.07
CA LYS A 94 -15.97 -5.01 -15.18
C LYS A 94 -15.27 -6.17 -14.46
N HIS A 95 -14.47 -6.96 -15.19
CA HIS A 95 -13.71 -8.05 -14.59
C HIS A 95 -12.72 -7.58 -13.54
N ILE A 96 -11.92 -6.54 -13.86
CA ILE A 96 -10.94 -5.98 -12.94
C ILE A 96 -11.64 -5.50 -11.65
N ILE A 97 -12.66 -4.67 -11.77
CA ILE A 97 -13.36 -4.07 -10.61
C ILE A 97 -14.01 -5.15 -9.73
N GLN A 98 -14.64 -6.16 -10.33
CA GLN A 98 -15.47 -7.13 -9.59
C GLN A 98 -14.69 -8.36 -9.11
N ASN A 99 -13.55 -8.69 -9.75
CA ASN A 99 -12.86 -9.94 -9.45
C ASN A 99 -11.39 -9.75 -9.02
N MET A 100 -10.80 -8.61 -9.32
CA MET A 100 -9.37 -8.39 -9.06
C MET A 100 -9.09 -7.35 -7.98
N LEU A 101 -9.94 -6.31 -7.83
CA LEU A 101 -9.72 -5.24 -6.87
C LEU A 101 -10.52 -5.47 -5.58
N PHE A 102 -9.83 -5.41 -4.44
CA PHE A 102 -10.39 -5.56 -3.10
C PHE A 102 -9.90 -4.41 -2.23
N MET A 103 -10.75 -3.86 -1.41
CA MET A 103 -10.48 -2.64 -0.64
C MET A 103 -11.09 -2.71 0.75
N VAL A 104 -10.39 -2.18 1.74
CA VAL A 104 -10.94 -1.98 3.08
C VAL A 104 -10.74 -0.52 3.47
N GLU A 105 -11.77 0.08 4.04
CA GLU A 105 -11.76 1.48 4.47
C GLU A 105 -12.62 1.66 5.72
N LEU A 106 -12.08 2.37 6.69
CA LEU A 106 -12.78 2.64 7.95
C LEU A 106 -13.74 3.84 7.82
N ASN A 107 -13.31 4.87 7.08
CA ASN A 107 -14.06 6.10 6.92
C ASN A 107 -15.18 5.93 5.89
N LYS A 108 -16.44 6.11 6.33
CA LYS A 108 -17.63 5.98 5.47
C LYS A 108 -17.65 6.98 4.30
N ASP A 109 -17.10 8.18 4.48
CA ASP A 109 -17.04 9.18 3.42
C ASP A 109 -16.11 8.74 2.30
N ASN A 110 -14.96 8.15 2.65
CA ASN A 110 -14.06 7.53 1.68
C ASN A 110 -14.72 6.32 0.98
N CYS A 111 -15.48 5.51 1.71
CA CYS A 111 -16.26 4.41 1.10
C CYS A 111 -17.23 4.95 0.03
N ASN A 112 -17.90 6.07 0.29
CA ASN A 112 -18.79 6.73 -0.68
C ASN A 112 -18.02 7.23 -1.91
N ILE A 113 -16.82 7.78 -1.71
CA ILE A 113 -15.93 8.21 -2.81
C ILE A 113 -15.55 6.99 -3.67
N ILE A 114 -15.13 5.88 -3.06
CA ILE A 114 -14.77 4.64 -3.76
C ILE A 114 -15.95 4.11 -4.57
N HIS A 115 -17.16 4.09 -4.00
CA HIS A 115 -18.36 3.69 -4.74
C HIS A 115 -18.70 4.65 -5.90
N THR A 116 -18.37 5.93 -5.76
CA THR A 116 -18.53 6.89 -6.86
C THR A 116 -17.56 6.58 -7.99
N ILE A 117 -16.30 6.24 -7.68
CA ILE A 117 -15.25 5.97 -8.65
C ILE A 117 -15.48 4.63 -9.34
N PHE A 118 -15.52 3.54 -8.57
CA PHE A 118 -15.52 2.16 -9.09
C PHE A 118 -16.92 1.55 -9.26
N GLY A 119 -17.95 2.18 -8.70
CA GLY A 119 -19.30 1.66 -8.67
C GLY A 119 -19.60 0.77 -7.47
N THR A 120 -20.89 0.48 -7.26
CA THR A 120 -21.38 -0.27 -6.09
C THR A 120 -21.04 -1.76 -6.10
N LYS A 121 -20.50 -2.28 -7.22
CA LYS A 121 -20.11 -3.70 -7.38
C LYS A 121 -18.62 -3.96 -7.12
N VAL A 122 -17.88 -2.97 -6.63
CA VAL A 122 -16.49 -3.14 -6.21
C VAL A 122 -16.45 -3.94 -4.89
N ASN A 123 -15.39 -4.75 -4.70
CA ASN A 123 -15.22 -5.48 -3.45
C ASN A 123 -14.65 -4.52 -2.38
N LEU A 124 -15.53 -3.78 -1.73
CA LEU A 124 -15.21 -2.83 -0.68
C LEU A 124 -15.84 -3.29 0.63
N ILE A 125 -15.05 -3.31 1.71
CA ILE A 125 -15.51 -3.49 3.08
C ILE A 125 -15.31 -2.18 3.83
N CYS A 126 -16.40 -1.58 4.32
CA CYS A 126 -16.37 -0.37 5.13
C CYS A 126 -16.31 -0.74 6.62
N ASN A 127 -15.12 -1.14 7.08
CA ASN A 127 -14.87 -1.55 8.47
C ASN A 127 -13.38 -1.41 8.81
N ASP A 128 -13.03 -1.63 10.10
CA ASP A 128 -11.63 -1.72 10.52
C ASP A 128 -10.98 -2.98 9.94
N PHE A 129 -9.86 -2.81 9.23
CA PHE A 129 -9.09 -3.94 8.69
C PHE A 129 -8.60 -4.89 9.78
N LEU A 130 -8.35 -4.42 10.97
CA LEU A 130 -7.85 -5.22 12.09
C LEU A 130 -8.96 -6.03 12.80
N GLU A 131 -10.23 -5.70 12.61
CA GLU A 131 -11.35 -6.52 13.06
C GLU A 131 -11.52 -7.76 12.15
N ASP A 132 -12.34 -8.70 12.60
CA ASP A 132 -12.67 -9.87 11.79
C ASP A 132 -13.50 -9.46 10.58
N PHE A 133 -12.87 -9.51 9.41
CA PHE A 133 -13.58 -9.35 8.15
C PHE A 133 -13.30 -10.55 7.26
N LYS A 134 -14.30 -10.92 6.47
CA LYS A 134 -14.20 -12.06 5.58
C LYS A 134 -14.41 -11.61 4.14
N PHE A 135 -13.34 -11.55 3.36
CA PHE A 135 -13.46 -11.72 1.90
C PHE A 135 -13.56 -13.22 1.57
N ASN A 136 -14.56 -13.93 2.11
CA ASN A 136 -14.84 -15.34 1.81
C ASN A 136 -13.60 -16.26 1.79
N ASN A 137 -12.73 -16.16 2.82
CA ASN A 137 -11.44 -16.87 2.91
C ASN A 137 -10.48 -16.58 1.73
N ASN A 138 -10.64 -15.48 1.03
CA ASN A 138 -9.76 -15.13 -0.06
C ASN A 138 -8.37 -14.76 0.44
N LEU A 139 -7.36 -15.40 -0.13
CA LEU A 139 -5.99 -14.93 -0.08
C LEU A 139 -5.73 -14.01 -1.28
N PHE A 140 -4.78 -13.07 -1.12
CA PHE A 140 -4.44 -12.07 -2.11
C PHE A 140 -3.09 -12.33 -2.74
N ASP A 141 -2.96 -12.06 -4.03
CA ASP A 141 -1.68 -12.21 -4.74
C ASP A 141 -0.81 -10.98 -4.59
N CYS A 142 -1.44 -9.81 -4.47
CA CYS A 142 -0.78 -8.53 -4.31
C CYS A 142 -1.48 -7.70 -3.25
N ILE A 143 -0.71 -7.14 -2.33
CA ILE A 143 -1.21 -6.19 -1.34
C ILE A 143 -0.39 -4.91 -1.47
N VAL A 144 -1.07 -3.77 -1.58
CA VAL A 144 -0.45 -2.46 -1.70
C VAL A 144 -1.12 -1.48 -0.75
N GLY A 145 -0.43 -0.44 -0.32
CA GLY A 145 -1.07 0.62 0.45
C GLY A 145 -0.09 1.52 1.19
N ASN A 146 -0.69 2.52 1.84
CA ASN A 146 -0.03 3.43 2.77
C ASN A 146 -0.79 3.37 4.11
N PRO A 147 -0.56 2.34 4.94
CA PRO A 147 -1.29 2.19 6.19
C PRO A 147 -1.01 3.34 7.16
N PRO A 148 -1.98 3.72 8.00
CA PRO A 148 -1.79 4.75 9.02
C PRO A 148 -0.68 4.33 9.99
N PHE A 149 0.21 5.29 10.34
CA PHE A 149 1.43 4.98 11.08
C PHE A 149 1.20 4.79 12.58
N GLN A 150 0.23 5.50 13.15
CA GLN A 150 -0.07 5.47 14.59
C GLN A 150 -1.56 5.29 14.81
N ASP A 151 -1.91 4.67 15.93
CA ASP A 151 -3.26 4.74 16.45
C ASP A 151 -3.50 6.16 16.98
N ASP A 152 -4.31 6.96 16.30
CA ASP A 152 -4.82 8.23 16.83
C ASP A 152 -5.78 8.01 18.02
N TYR A 153 -6.20 6.78 18.22
CA TYR A 153 -7.09 6.36 19.28
C TYR A 153 -6.32 5.76 20.48
N GLY A 154 -5.57 6.60 21.17
CA GLY A 154 -5.02 6.27 22.49
C GLY A 154 -6.10 6.06 23.56
N LEU A 155 -7.35 5.78 23.16
CA LEU A 155 -8.49 5.52 24.02
C LEU A 155 -9.06 4.13 23.71
N THR A 156 -9.13 3.28 24.71
CA THR A 156 -9.95 2.06 24.62
C THR A 156 -11.41 2.43 24.36
N LYS A 157 -12.23 1.49 23.85
CA LYS A 157 -13.71 1.61 23.75
C LYS A 157 -14.38 2.07 25.07
N LYS A 158 -13.65 2.08 26.20
CA LYS A 158 -14.09 2.54 27.54
C LYS A 158 -13.45 3.87 27.96
N GLY A 159 -12.86 4.66 27.02
CA GLY A 159 -12.30 5.98 27.33
C GLY A 159 -11.01 5.98 28.18
N LYS A 160 -10.40 4.83 28.44
CA LYS A 160 -9.12 4.75 29.15
C LYS A 160 -7.96 4.89 28.17
N ARG A 161 -7.05 5.83 28.44
CA ARG A 161 -5.77 5.94 27.73
C ARG A 161 -5.00 4.62 27.88
N ILE A 162 -4.55 4.05 26.77
CA ILE A 162 -3.64 2.90 26.82
C ILE A 162 -2.29 3.44 27.31
N ILE A 163 -2.01 3.19 28.58
CA ILE A 163 -0.71 3.49 29.20
C ILE A 163 0.23 2.38 28.77
N GLY A 164 1.10 2.66 27.80
CA GLY A 164 2.13 1.72 27.38
C GLY A 164 2.32 1.70 25.87
N GLY A 165 3.16 2.59 25.36
CA GLY A 165 3.65 2.58 24.00
C GLY A 165 2.62 2.98 22.95
N LYS A 166 2.97 3.91 22.09
CA LYS A 166 2.18 4.19 20.87
C LYS A 166 2.15 2.89 20.07
N SER A 167 0.96 2.28 19.90
CA SER A 167 0.79 1.10 19.07
C SER A 167 1.23 1.46 17.65
N LYS A 168 2.12 0.68 17.09
CA LYS A 168 2.57 0.85 15.71
C LYS A 168 1.51 0.22 14.81
N LEU A 169 0.47 0.97 14.47
CA LEU A 169 -0.68 0.50 13.72
C LEU A 169 -0.27 -0.13 12.38
N TYR A 170 0.68 0.50 11.68
CA TYR A 170 1.23 -0.03 10.42
C TYR A 170 1.86 -1.43 10.57
N GLU A 171 2.49 -1.76 11.72
CA GLU A 171 3.04 -3.10 11.93
C GLU A 171 1.93 -4.16 12.09
N ARG A 172 0.85 -3.84 12.79
CA ARG A 172 -0.31 -4.73 12.93
C ARG A 172 -1.00 -4.96 11.58
N ILE A 173 -1.17 -3.88 10.79
CA ILE A 173 -1.72 -3.96 9.44
C ILE A 173 -0.80 -4.79 8.53
N PHE A 174 0.51 -4.59 8.63
CA PHE A 174 1.50 -5.38 7.88
C PHE A 174 1.39 -6.87 8.19
N LEU A 175 1.41 -7.25 9.46
CA LEU A 175 1.33 -8.65 9.89
C LEU A 175 0.04 -9.30 9.41
N LYS A 176 -1.11 -8.65 9.61
CA LYS A 176 -2.39 -9.18 9.12
C LYS A 176 -2.43 -9.28 7.59
N SER A 177 -1.87 -8.30 6.89
CA SER A 177 -1.75 -8.35 5.43
C SER A 177 -0.86 -9.51 4.97
N TYR A 178 0.25 -9.74 5.68
CA TYR A 178 1.13 -10.86 5.40
C TYR A 178 0.42 -12.21 5.59
N ASP A 179 -0.40 -12.37 6.63
CA ASP A 179 -1.13 -13.62 6.89
C ASP A 179 -2.08 -13.97 5.74
N ILE A 180 -2.80 -13.00 5.20
CA ILE A 180 -3.75 -13.17 4.10
C ILE A 180 -3.11 -13.09 2.70
N LEU A 181 -1.81 -12.90 2.60
CA LEU A 181 -1.08 -12.92 1.34
C LEU A 181 -0.85 -14.38 0.88
N ASN A 182 -1.06 -14.66 -0.40
CA ASN A 182 -0.77 -15.95 -1.02
C ASN A 182 0.73 -16.31 -0.92
N LYS A 183 1.05 -17.59 -0.93
CA LYS A 183 2.42 -18.05 -1.20
C LYS A 183 2.89 -17.47 -2.54
N ASN A 184 4.11 -16.97 -2.58
CA ASN A 184 4.68 -16.25 -3.72
C ASN A 184 3.94 -14.95 -4.09
N GLY A 185 3.02 -14.47 -3.26
CA GLY A 185 2.39 -13.16 -3.41
C GLY A 185 3.34 -12.02 -3.05
N TYR A 186 2.97 -10.82 -3.44
CA TYR A 186 3.76 -9.61 -3.25
C TYR A 186 3.05 -8.61 -2.35
N LEU A 187 3.80 -7.99 -1.44
CA LEU A 187 3.33 -6.91 -0.58
C LEU A 187 4.23 -5.69 -0.75
N ALA A 188 3.65 -4.54 -1.02
CA ALA A 188 4.37 -3.27 -1.10
C ALA A 188 3.66 -2.19 -0.27
N PHE A 189 4.33 -1.70 0.77
CA PHE A 189 3.81 -0.68 1.66
C PHE A 189 4.72 0.52 1.75
N ILE A 190 4.11 1.67 2.05
CA ILE A 190 4.77 2.87 2.56
C ILE A 190 4.62 2.85 4.08
N VAL A 191 5.72 2.86 4.80
CA VAL A 191 5.74 2.77 6.27
C VAL A 191 6.90 3.58 6.85
N PRO A 192 6.90 3.87 8.16
CA PRO A 192 8.08 4.36 8.85
C PRO A 192 9.27 3.40 8.67
N ASP A 193 10.46 3.95 8.43
CA ASP A 193 11.67 3.16 8.17
C ASP A 193 12.12 2.31 9.36
N ASN A 194 11.66 2.66 10.55
CA ASN A 194 11.93 1.90 11.77
C ASN A 194 11.33 0.47 11.76
N ILE A 195 10.50 0.11 10.78
CA ILE A 195 10.10 -1.31 10.56
C ILE A 195 11.32 -2.20 10.31
N PHE A 196 12.41 -1.61 9.78
CA PHE A 196 13.69 -2.28 9.53
C PHE A 196 14.68 -2.15 10.70
N SER A 197 14.32 -1.52 11.83
CA SER A 197 15.25 -1.27 12.94
C SER A 197 15.66 -2.53 13.72
N GLY A 198 15.07 -3.65 13.44
CA GLY A 198 15.49 -4.94 13.96
C GLY A 198 15.34 -5.18 15.47
N ASN A 199 14.73 -4.26 16.20
CA ASN A 199 14.60 -4.31 17.67
C ASN A 199 13.64 -5.41 18.17
N GLY A 200 13.78 -6.64 17.63
CA GLY A 200 12.99 -7.79 18.03
C GLY A 200 11.52 -7.74 17.60
N SER A 201 11.15 -6.78 16.70
CA SER A 201 9.77 -6.70 16.23
C SER A 201 9.41 -7.92 15.39
N GLU A 202 8.18 -8.40 15.54
CA GLU A 202 7.64 -9.50 14.76
C GLU A 202 7.61 -9.17 13.27
N SER A 203 7.32 -7.90 12.93
CA SER A 203 7.32 -7.40 11.58
C SER A 203 8.69 -7.55 10.92
N TYR A 204 9.77 -7.14 11.59
CA TYR A 204 11.12 -7.30 11.07
C TYR A 204 11.50 -8.78 10.89
N ARG A 205 11.22 -9.62 11.90
CA ARG A 205 11.46 -11.08 11.78
C ARG A 205 10.69 -11.71 10.62
N THR A 206 9.49 -11.23 10.36
CA THR A 206 8.68 -11.66 9.19
C THR A 206 9.32 -11.20 7.89
N ILE A 207 9.77 -9.95 7.82
CA ILE A 207 10.40 -9.38 6.62
C ILE A 207 11.65 -10.18 6.23
N ILE A 208 12.58 -10.42 7.16
CA ILE A 208 13.87 -11.07 6.85
C ILE A 208 13.77 -12.55 6.48
N LYS A 209 12.66 -13.22 6.82
CA LYS A 209 12.38 -14.61 6.41
C LYS A 209 11.88 -14.72 4.96
N ASN A 210 11.69 -13.60 4.28
CA ASN A 210 11.14 -13.53 2.94
C ASN A 210 12.10 -12.84 1.98
N LEU A 211 11.85 -12.96 0.69
CA LEU A 211 12.58 -12.17 -0.30
C LEU A 211 12.09 -10.72 -0.28
N VAL A 212 13.00 -9.80 -0.04
CA VAL A 212 12.76 -8.35 -0.14
C VAL A 212 13.64 -7.82 -1.29
N PRO A 213 13.12 -7.75 -2.52
CA PRO A 213 13.93 -7.34 -3.67
C PRO A 213 14.39 -5.89 -3.58
N PHE A 214 13.61 -5.03 -2.93
CA PHE A 214 13.87 -3.61 -2.93
C PHE A 214 13.35 -2.90 -1.68
N VAL A 215 14.14 -1.94 -1.19
CA VAL A 215 13.75 -0.95 -0.16
C VAL A 215 14.22 0.43 -0.59
N SER A 216 13.34 1.44 -0.54
CA SER A 216 13.72 2.84 -0.70
C SER A 216 13.72 3.53 0.66
N LEU A 217 14.88 4.07 1.02
CA LEU A 217 15.11 4.93 2.19
C LEU A 217 15.40 6.37 1.76
N ASP A 218 15.10 6.75 0.51
CA ASP A 218 15.37 8.09 -0.03
C ASP A 218 14.68 9.15 0.85
N PRO A 219 15.44 10.06 1.49
CA PRO A 219 14.87 11.16 2.28
C PRO A 219 13.91 12.04 1.47
N LYS A 220 14.02 12.07 0.14
CA LYS A 220 13.10 12.79 -0.74
C LYS A 220 11.68 12.20 -0.69
N ASN A 221 11.51 10.94 -0.24
CA ASN A 221 10.19 10.37 -0.03
C ASN A 221 9.41 11.19 1.00
N GLN A 222 10.09 11.79 1.98
CA GLN A 222 9.51 12.69 2.98
C GLN A 222 8.83 13.91 2.34
N SER A 223 9.33 14.41 1.21
CA SER A 223 8.73 15.56 0.52
C SER A 223 7.30 15.32 0.02
N PHE A 224 6.92 14.04 -0.17
CA PHE A 224 5.54 13.68 -0.49
C PHE A 224 4.61 13.75 0.73
N PHE A 225 5.17 13.84 1.95
CA PHE A 225 4.45 13.83 3.21
C PHE A 225 4.94 14.92 4.17
N PRO A 226 4.79 16.20 3.83
CA PRO A 226 5.40 17.30 4.57
C PRO A 226 4.93 17.46 6.03
N SER A 227 3.79 16.86 6.40
CA SER A 227 3.27 16.88 7.77
C SER A 227 3.76 15.71 8.63
N ILE A 228 4.47 14.75 8.06
CA ILE A 228 4.98 13.59 8.78
C ILE A 228 6.41 13.88 9.18
N GLN A 229 6.71 13.81 10.49
CA GLN A 229 8.07 14.04 11.02
C GLN A 229 8.94 12.79 11.01
N GLN A 230 8.34 11.60 10.88
CA GLN A 230 9.06 10.33 10.85
C GLN A 230 9.65 10.07 9.47
N SER A 231 10.88 9.57 9.42
CA SER A 231 11.44 9.01 8.18
C SER A 231 10.57 7.87 7.68
N ILE A 232 10.33 7.86 6.39
CA ILE A 232 9.49 6.87 5.71
C ILE A 232 10.30 6.10 4.67
N CYS A 233 9.92 4.85 4.51
CA CYS A 233 10.41 3.99 3.44
C CYS A 233 9.24 3.39 2.66
N TYR A 234 9.55 2.81 1.52
CA TYR A 234 8.67 1.85 0.86
C TYR A 234 9.50 0.64 0.41
N PHE A 235 8.86 -0.51 0.37
CA PHE A 235 9.54 -1.76 0.02
C PHE A 235 8.62 -2.69 -0.74
N LEU A 236 9.21 -3.65 -1.44
CA LEU A 236 8.53 -4.81 -2.00
C LEU A 236 8.99 -6.07 -1.26
N LEU A 237 8.04 -6.89 -0.83
CA LEU A 237 8.26 -8.20 -0.22
C LEU A 237 7.57 -9.28 -1.06
N LYS A 238 8.23 -10.41 -1.27
CA LYS A 238 7.64 -11.63 -1.86
C LYS A 238 7.55 -12.72 -0.79
N LYS A 239 6.32 -13.11 -0.44
CA LYS A 239 6.06 -14.15 0.59
C LYS A 239 6.59 -15.50 0.16
N ASN A 240 7.29 -16.19 1.07
CA ASN A 240 7.97 -17.48 0.83
C ASN A 240 9.00 -17.42 -0.32
N GLY A 241 9.42 -16.24 -0.74
CA GLY A 241 10.62 -16.09 -1.56
C GLY A 241 11.85 -16.41 -0.72
N ILE A 242 12.84 -17.07 -1.32
CA ILE A 242 14.11 -17.35 -0.64
C ILE A 242 14.75 -16.01 -0.26
N PRO A 243 15.09 -15.78 1.02
CA PRO A 243 15.82 -14.58 1.43
C PRO A 243 17.09 -14.43 0.62
N GLY A 244 17.37 -13.24 0.15
CA GLY A 244 18.48 -12.99 -0.75
C GLY A 244 18.93 -11.54 -0.65
N ILE A 245 19.56 -11.07 -1.71
CA ILE A 245 20.08 -9.71 -1.79
C ILE A 245 18.93 -8.73 -1.95
N THR A 246 18.93 -7.70 -1.11
CA THR A 246 18.02 -6.56 -1.15
C THR A 246 18.73 -5.36 -1.76
N SER A 247 18.14 -4.77 -2.79
CA SER A 247 18.58 -3.49 -3.34
C SER A 247 18.05 -2.35 -2.49
N ILE A 248 18.94 -1.49 -2.00
CA ILE A 248 18.60 -0.32 -1.19
C ILE A 248 18.85 0.94 -2.02
N ASP A 249 17.89 1.85 -2.03
CA ASP A 249 18.04 3.21 -2.57
C ASP A 249 17.90 4.20 -1.41
N ASN A 250 18.99 4.88 -1.02
CA ASN A 250 18.97 5.88 0.04
C ASN A 250 18.89 7.32 -0.51
N GLY A 251 18.61 7.48 -1.81
CA GLY A 251 18.48 8.77 -2.48
C GLY A 251 19.80 9.40 -2.95
N LYS A 252 20.94 8.94 -2.43
CA LYS A 252 22.28 9.30 -2.90
C LYS A 252 22.92 8.15 -3.68
N ASN A 253 22.86 6.97 -3.09
CA ASN A 253 23.48 5.75 -3.60
C ASN A 253 22.47 4.62 -3.68
N LYS A 254 22.74 3.68 -4.59
CA LYS A 254 22.07 2.38 -4.65
C LYS A 254 23.11 1.31 -4.33
N PHE A 255 22.79 0.47 -3.37
CA PHE A 255 23.67 -0.61 -2.94
C PHE A 255 22.87 -1.86 -2.64
N GLN A 256 23.56 -2.96 -2.41
CA GLN A 256 22.94 -4.25 -2.18
C GLN A 256 23.42 -4.82 -0.85
N ILE A 257 22.49 -5.32 -0.05
CA ILE A 257 22.77 -5.98 1.22
C ILE A 257 21.96 -7.27 1.36
N GLN A 258 22.37 -8.12 2.27
CA GLN A 258 21.54 -9.20 2.78
C GLN A 258 20.92 -8.76 4.11
N LEU A 259 19.61 -8.79 4.20
CA LEU A 259 18.90 -8.57 5.48
C LEU A 259 19.17 -9.74 6.41
N VAL A 260 19.62 -9.45 7.63
CA VAL A 260 20.00 -10.46 8.62
C VAL A 260 19.28 -10.23 9.94
N ASP A 261 19.20 -11.27 10.77
CA ASP A 261 18.60 -11.20 12.10
C ASP A 261 19.55 -10.50 13.10
N ARG A 262 19.85 -9.24 12.81
CA ARG A 262 20.58 -8.34 13.72
C ARG A 262 19.81 -7.04 13.82
N PRO A 263 19.80 -6.39 15.00
CA PRO A 263 19.29 -5.04 15.10
C PRO A 263 20.15 -4.12 14.21
N VAL A 264 19.60 -3.79 13.05
CA VAL A 264 20.21 -2.86 12.11
C VAL A 264 19.50 -1.53 12.30
N ASN A 265 20.25 -0.46 12.51
CA ASN A 265 19.70 0.87 12.35
C ASN A 265 19.77 1.21 10.86
N PRO A 266 18.64 1.21 10.13
CA PRO A 266 18.64 1.31 8.67
C PRO A 266 19.33 2.59 8.16
N ILE A 267 19.23 3.67 8.94
CA ILE A 267 19.81 4.98 8.57
C ILE A 267 21.29 5.02 8.92
N ARG A 268 21.68 4.44 10.04
CA ARG A 268 23.04 4.53 10.54
C ARG A 268 23.96 3.47 9.95
N ASP A 269 23.50 2.22 9.91
CA ASP A 269 24.33 1.07 9.55
C ASP A 269 24.41 0.88 8.03
N TRP A 270 23.38 1.31 7.29
CA TRP A 270 23.39 1.26 5.83
C TRP A 270 24.10 2.45 5.19
N ASN A 271 24.29 3.57 5.91
CA ASN A 271 25.13 4.69 5.45
C ASN A 271 26.64 4.40 5.61
N LEU A 272 27.04 3.44 6.47
CA LEU A 272 28.44 3.06 6.67
C LEU A 272 29.01 2.21 5.51
N HIS A 273 28.15 1.66 4.64
CA HIS A 273 28.56 0.88 3.46
C HIS A 273 28.50 1.70 2.16
N SER A 274 28.39 3.04 2.25
CA SER A 274 28.26 3.97 1.11
C SER A 274 29.54 4.77 0.85
N GLU A 275 30.70 4.38 1.44
CA GLU A 275 32.02 4.91 1.08
C GLU A 275 32.75 4.05 0.08
#